data_254f43c437b8815a5a6dba0a6921b2d6
#
_entry.id   254f43c437b8815a5a6dba0a6921b2d6
#
_cell.length_a   1.000
_cell.length_b   1.000
_cell.length_c   1.000
_cell.angle_alpha   90.00
_cell.angle_beta   90.00
_cell.angle_gamma   90.00
#
_symmetry.space_group_name_H-M   'P 1'
#
loop_
_entity.id
_entity.type
_entity.pdbx_description
1 polymer ?
#
loop_
_entity_poly.entity_id
_entity_poly.type
_entity_poly.pdbx_seq_one_letter_code
_entity_poly.pdbx_strand_id
1 'polypeptide(L)'
;MKCIIIDDEPLALGIVKSYCEDVGTLEIIGTFTNALEAIPLLNAGKVDLVFSDIEMPQINGIDFIKTLDHRPLFIFTTAYSQYALEGFEINAVDYLVKPIPFPRFVKAVNRAKEIYDLKNTSQTTETQNNEDIISSNTTSQFIFVKSEYDTVKIQLSDITYVQGLKDYLKIYTIDEKPILTLMTFKDIQSKLPPEYFIRVHRSYIINIRSIDTIQRSKIVIGDVRIPIGDSYKVEFTKRIGI
;
A
#
# COMPACT_ATOMS: atom_id res chain seq x y z
N MET A 1 -0.60 -15.89 13.03
CA MET A 1 -0.85 -14.45 13.29
C MET A 1 -1.90 -14.33 14.39
N LYS A 2 -1.61 -13.54 15.46
CA LYS A 2 -2.57 -13.26 16.53
C LYS A 2 -3.49 -12.12 16.10
N CYS A 3 -4.81 -12.36 16.14
CA CYS A 3 -5.77 -11.36 15.71
C CYS A 3 -6.82 -11.05 16.78
N ILE A 4 -7.41 -9.88 16.66
CA ILE A 4 -8.63 -9.48 17.38
C ILE A 4 -9.69 -9.03 16.39
N ILE A 5 -10.95 -9.10 16.84
CA ILE A 5 -12.12 -8.71 16.04
C ILE A 5 -12.89 -7.67 16.86
N ILE A 6 -13.21 -6.55 16.24
CA ILE A 6 -13.94 -5.43 16.85
C ILE A 6 -15.13 -5.11 15.95
N ASP A 7 -16.34 -5.30 16.43
CA ASP A 7 -17.59 -5.02 15.69
C ASP A 7 -18.72 -4.89 16.71
N ASP A 8 -19.41 -3.76 16.75
CA ASP A 8 -20.50 -3.52 17.72
C ASP A 8 -21.74 -4.38 17.43
N GLU A 9 -21.81 -4.98 16.25
CA GLU A 9 -22.87 -5.89 15.84
C GLU A 9 -22.47 -7.36 16.12
N PRO A 10 -23.06 -8.05 17.13
CA PRO A 10 -22.64 -9.40 17.51
C PRO A 10 -22.76 -10.45 16.40
N LEU A 11 -23.70 -10.25 15.47
CA LEU A 11 -23.85 -11.16 14.32
C LEU A 11 -22.70 -11.02 13.33
N ALA A 12 -22.30 -9.79 13.00
CA ALA A 12 -21.16 -9.53 12.12
C ALA A 12 -19.86 -10.01 12.74
N LEU A 13 -19.65 -9.75 14.03
CA LEU A 13 -18.53 -10.28 14.81
C LEU A 13 -18.47 -11.82 14.73
N GLY A 14 -19.62 -12.51 14.90
CA GLY A 14 -19.73 -13.96 14.80
C GLY A 14 -19.34 -14.51 13.42
N ILE A 15 -19.71 -13.81 12.35
CA ILE A 15 -19.34 -14.18 10.97
C ILE A 15 -17.83 -14.08 10.75
N VAL A 16 -17.22 -12.95 11.14
CA VAL A 16 -15.77 -12.75 10.99
C VAL A 16 -15.00 -13.77 11.84
N LYS A 17 -15.49 -14.07 13.06
CA LYS A 17 -14.91 -15.11 13.92
C LYS A 17 -14.93 -16.48 13.24
N SER A 18 -16.07 -16.91 12.71
CA SER A 18 -16.19 -18.19 11.99
C SER A 18 -15.22 -18.24 10.79
N TYR A 19 -15.11 -17.16 10.04
CA TYR A 19 -14.18 -17.10 8.91
C TYR A 19 -12.71 -17.19 9.33
N CYS A 20 -12.32 -16.57 10.44
CA CYS A 20 -10.97 -16.73 11.00
C CYS A 20 -10.67 -18.18 11.38
N GLU A 21 -11.64 -18.86 12.00
CA GLU A 21 -11.54 -20.30 12.36
C GLU A 21 -11.43 -21.18 11.12
N ASP A 22 -12.23 -20.91 10.09
CA ASP A 22 -12.22 -21.68 8.83
C ASP A 22 -10.89 -21.53 8.04
N VAL A 23 -10.28 -20.35 8.09
CA VAL A 23 -8.95 -20.11 7.46
C VAL A 23 -7.83 -20.82 8.21
N GLY A 24 -7.93 -21.04 9.51
CA GLY A 24 -7.02 -21.82 10.33
C GLY A 24 -5.59 -21.30 10.52
N THR A 25 -5.26 -20.14 9.94
CA THR A 25 -3.93 -19.48 10.07
C THR A 25 -3.90 -18.33 11.06
N LEU A 26 -5.05 -18.01 11.64
CA LEU A 26 -5.27 -16.93 12.59
C LEU A 26 -5.55 -17.48 13.98
N GLU A 27 -4.92 -16.88 15.00
CA GLU A 27 -5.19 -17.14 16.41
C GLU A 27 -6.00 -15.96 16.96
N ILE A 28 -7.28 -16.17 17.23
CA ILE A 28 -8.15 -15.16 17.81
C ILE A 28 -7.85 -15.02 19.30
N ILE A 29 -7.28 -13.89 19.71
CA ILE A 29 -6.91 -13.61 21.10
C ILE A 29 -7.88 -12.65 21.81
N GLY A 30 -8.87 -12.12 21.10
CA GLY A 30 -9.93 -11.28 21.66
C GLY A 30 -11.00 -10.93 20.63
N THR A 31 -12.22 -10.74 21.15
CA THR A 31 -13.37 -10.22 20.39
C THR A 31 -14.05 -9.14 21.23
N PHE A 32 -14.37 -8.00 20.63
CA PHE A 32 -14.86 -6.83 21.33
C PHE A 32 -16.05 -6.22 20.59
N THR A 33 -17.08 -5.85 21.31
CA THR A 33 -18.21 -5.06 20.78
C THR A 33 -18.00 -3.55 20.98
N ASN A 34 -16.93 -3.17 21.66
CA ASN A 34 -16.52 -1.78 21.85
C ASN A 34 -15.01 -1.67 21.62
N ALA A 35 -14.60 -0.78 20.70
CA ALA A 35 -13.20 -0.57 20.35
C ALA A 35 -12.32 -0.18 21.54
N LEU A 36 -12.83 0.59 22.48
CA LEU A 36 -12.07 1.06 23.64
C LEU A 36 -11.63 -0.08 24.56
N GLU A 37 -12.38 -1.18 24.60
CA GLU A 37 -12.04 -2.36 25.39
C GLU A 37 -10.83 -3.14 24.82
N ALA A 38 -10.53 -2.94 23.54
CA ALA A 38 -9.37 -3.56 22.89
C ALA A 38 -8.04 -2.84 23.20
N ILE A 39 -8.07 -1.58 23.66
CA ILE A 39 -6.88 -0.74 23.90
C ILE A 39 -5.82 -1.43 24.77
N PRO A 40 -6.15 -2.04 25.93
CA PRO A 40 -5.14 -2.67 26.78
C PRO A 40 -4.38 -3.80 26.05
N LEU A 41 -5.10 -4.58 25.23
CA LEU A 41 -4.50 -5.69 24.49
C LEU A 41 -3.63 -5.20 23.32
N LEU A 42 -4.05 -4.12 22.65
CA LEU A 42 -3.29 -3.47 21.58
C LEU A 42 -2.00 -2.84 22.13
N ASN A 43 -2.08 -2.12 23.25
CA ASN A 43 -0.91 -1.51 23.87
C ASN A 43 0.09 -2.54 24.43
N ALA A 44 -0.35 -3.76 24.72
CA ALA A 44 0.53 -4.86 25.10
C ALA A 44 1.43 -5.37 23.93
N GLY A 45 1.21 -4.88 22.71
CA GLY A 45 2.00 -5.24 21.51
C GLY A 45 1.88 -6.72 21.10
N LYS A 46 0.81 -7.39 21.50
CA LYS A 46 0.61 -8.83 21.25
C LYS A 46 -0.33 -9.13 20.06
N VAL A 47 -0.86 -8.09 19.43
CA VAL A 47 -1.82 -8.20 18.33
C VAL A 47 -1.09 -7.93 17.01
N ASP A 48 -1.17 -8.87 16.08
CA ASP A 48 -0.58 -8.75 14.75
C ASP A 48 -1.57 -8.17 13.75
N LEU A 49 -2.87 -8.53 13.86
CA LEU A 49 -3.93 -8.17 12.95
C LEU A 49 -5.21 -7.79 13.69
N VAL A 50 -5.86 -6.74 13.25
CA VAL A 50 -7.18 -6.30 13.73
C VAL A 50 -8.18 -6.33 12.59
N PHE A 51 -9.29 -7.02 12.79
CA PHE A 51 -10.52 -6.81 12.01
C PHE A 51 -11.36 -5.80 12.78
N SER A 52 -11.71 -4.68 12.16
CA SER A 52 -12.48 -3.62 12.81
C SER A 52 -13.62 -3.15 11.93
N ASP A 53 -14.82 -3.08 12.47
CA ASP A 53 -15.84 -2.29 11.82
C ASP A 53 -15.44 -0.82 11.80
N ILE A 54 -15.90 -0.11 10.75
CA ILE A 54 -15.68 1.33 10.62
C ILE A 54 -16.71 2.10 11.44
N GLU A 55 -17.99 1.75 11.30
CA GLU A 55 -19.08 2.47 11.95
C GLU A 55 -19.42 1.85 13.29
N MET A 56 -18.76 2.32 14.33
CA MET A 56 -19.05 1.89 15.70
C MET A 56 -19.50 3.07 16.57
N PRO A 57 -20.37 2.83 17.57
CA PRO A 57 -20.71 3.83 18.59
C PRO A 57 -19.45 4.35 19.29
N GLN A 58 -19.48 5.63 19.68
CA GLN A 58 -18.43 6.33 20.43
C GLN A 58 -17.19 6.71 19.62
N ILE A 59 -16.62 5.82 18.80
CA ILE A 59 -15.46 6.11 17.97
C ILE A 59 -15.55 5.34 16.65
N ASN A 60 -15.32 6.04 15.56
CA ASN A 60 -15.18 5.43 14.24
C ASN A 60 -13.90 4.59 14.19
N GLY A 61 -13.94 3.38 13.57
CA GLY A 61 -12.82 2.47 13.50
C GLY A 61 -11.55 3.10 12.86
N ILE A 62 -11.73 4.02 11.92
CA ILE A 62 -10.67 4.77 11.30
C ILE A 62 -10.00 5.72 12.30
N ASP A 63 -10.78 6.46 13.07
CA ASP A 63 -10.24 7.38 14.08
C ASP A 63 -9.66 6.62 15.27
N PHE A 64 -10.23 5.47 15.61
CA PHE A 64 -9.67 4.58 16.60
C PHE A 64 -8.21 4.20 16.32
N ILE A 65 -7.89 3.81 15.08
CA ILE A 65 -6.51 3.48 14.70
C ILE A 65 -5.57 4.66 14.85
N LYS A 66 -6.03 5.88 14.58
CA LYS A 66 -5.19 7.09 14.70
C LYS A 66 -4.77 7.35 16.15
N THR A 67 -5.53 6.85 17.13
CA THR A 67 -5.21 6.99 18.55
C THR A 67 -4.14 6.02 19.06
N LEU A 68 -3.77 5.00 18.27
CA LEU A 68 -2.83 3.97 18.67
C LEU A 68 -1.38 4.38 18.39
N ASP A 69 -0.51 4.29 19.40
CA ASP A 69 0.94 4.54 19.27
C ASP A 69 1.61 3.44 18.44
N HIS A 70 1.24 2.17 18.70
CA HIS A 70 1.69 1.01 17.94
C HIS A 70 0.55 0.46 17.10
N ARG A 71 0.74 0.43 15.78
CA ARG A 71 -0.31 0.02 14.85
C ARG A 71 -0.04 -1.40 14.32
N PRO A 72 -0.86 -2.39 14.74
CA PRO A 72 -0.88 -3.68 14.08
C PRO A 72 -1.37 -3.56 12.61
N LEU A 73 -1.45 -4.66 11.91
CA LEU A 73 -2.12 -4.71 10.60
C LEU A 73 -3.64 -4.56 10.82
N PHE A 74 -4.32 -3.84 9.91
CA PHE A 74 -5.76 -3.62 9.98
C PHE A 74 -6.45 -4.06 8.70
N ILE A 75 -7.57 -4.79 8.87
CA ILE A 75 -8.56 -5.06 7.84
C ILE A 75 -9.88 -4.48 8.35
N PHE A 76 -10.42 -3.53 7.61
CA PHE A 76 -11.72 -2.94 7.96
C PHE A 76 -12.88 -3.74 7.41
N THR A 77 -13.97 -3.78 8.15
CA THR A 77 -15.28 -4.22 7.69
C THR A 77 -16.24 -3.02 7.66
N THR A 78 -17.17 -2.96 6.73
CA THR A 78 -18.11 -1.85 6.63
C THR A 78 -19.35 -2.21 5.82
N ALA A 79 -20.51 -1.63 6.17
CA ALA A 79 -21.70 -1.71 5.34
C ALA A 79 -21.66 -0.79 4.11
N TYR A 80 -20.73 0.18 4.07
CA TYR A 80 -20.69 1.23 3.05
C TYR A 80 -19.42 1.19 2.21
N SER A 81 -19.58 1.03 0.90
CA SER A 81 -18.46 0.98 -0.04
C SER A 81 -17.67 2.29 -0.16
N GLN A 82 -18.26 3.43 0.21
CA GLN A 82 -17.61 4.74 0.15
C GLN A 82 -16.42 4.88 1.10
N TYR A 83 -16.43 4.22 2.25
CA TYR A 83 -15.30 4.25 3.19
C TYR A 83 -14.03 3.55 2.66
N ALA A 84 -14.18 2.73 1.63
CA ALA A 84 -13.01 2.19 0.93
C ALA A 84 -12.15 3.31 0.28
N LEU A 85 -12.70 4.51 0.06
CA LEU A 85 -12.00 5.67 -0.48
C LEU A 85 -11.29 6.50 0.61
N GLU A 86 -11.88 6.63 1.80
CA GLU A 86 -11.29 7.40 2.91
C GLU A 86 -10.15 6.65 3.62
N GLY A 87 -10.17 5.34 3.57
CA GLY A 87 -9.17 4.48 4.21
C GLY A 87 -7.78 4.49 3.60
N PHE A 88 -7.56 5.20 2.50
CA PHE A 88 -6.24 5.34 1.88
C PHE A 88 -5.22 6.09 2.75
N GLU A 89 -5.67 6.95 3.65
CA GLU A 89 -4.78 7.72 4.53
C GLU A 89 -4.18 6.91 5.69
N ILE A 90 -4.70 5.68 5.96
CA ILE A 90 -4.36 4.93 7.19
C ILE A 90 -3.52 3.69 6.95
N ASN A 91 -3.13 3.38 5.70
CA ASN A 91 -2.36 2.17 5.37
C ASN A 91 -3.00 0.84 5.84
N ALA A 92 -4.35 0.75 5.81
CA ALA A 92 -5.04 -0.51 6.07
C ALA A 92 -4.63 -1.58 5.05
N VAL A 93 -4.55 -2.83 5.48
CA VAL A 93 -4.26 -3.96 4.61
C VAL A 93 -5.36 -4.12 3.57
N ASP A 94 -6.62 -4.04 4.02
CA ASP A 94 -7.77 -4.22 3.14
C ASP A 94 -9.08 -3.67 3.73
N TYR A 95 -10.12 -3.62 2.88
CA TYR A 95 -11.50 -3.22 3.22
C TYR A 95 -12.47 -4.30 2.73
N LEU A 96 -13.35 -4.75 3.61
CA LEU A 96 -14.35 -5.78 3.35
C LEU A 96 -15.75 -5.19 3.48
N VAL A 97 -16.47 -5.10 2.37
CA VAL A 97 -17.86 -4.60 2.39
C VAL A 97 -18.80 -5.72 2.82
N LYS A 98 -19.64 -5.46 3.82
CA LYS A 98 -20.69 -6.36 4.28
C LYS A 98 -21.85 -6.41 3.26
N PRO A 99 -22.42 -7.60 2.93
CA PRO A 99 -22.05 -8.93 3.41
C PRO A 99 -20.71 -9.41 2.82
N ILE A 100 -19.83 -9.93 3.68
CA ILE A 100 -18.47 -10.31 3.30
C ILE A 100 -18.47 -11.69 2.64
N PRO A 101 -18.14 -11.84 1.35
CA PRO A 101 -17.97 -13.16 0.76
C PRO A 101 -16.71 -13.85 1.30
N PHE A 102 -16.82 -15.13 1.70
CA PHE A 102 -15.69 -15.88 2.25
C PHE A 102 -14.42 -15.84 1.36
N PRO A 103 -14.50 -16.02 0.01
CA PRO A 103 -13.30 -15.91 -0.84
C PRO A 103 -12.63 -14.53 -0.77
N ARG A 104 -13.41 -13.45 -0.54
CA ARG A 104 -12.88 -12.09 -0.40
C ARG A 104 -12.17 -11.91 0.95
N PHE A 105 -12.72 -12.52 2.02
CA PHE A 105 -12.08 -12.56 3.32
C PHE A 105 -10.73 -13.29 3.26
N VAL A 106 -10.68 -14.46 2.64
CA VAL A 106 -9.44 -15.25 2.47
C VAL A 106 -8.36 -14.43 1.75
N LYS A 107 -8.72 -13.69 0.69
CA LYS A 107 -7.76 -12.81 -0.02
C LYS A 107 -7.19 -11.73 0.90
N ALA A 108 -8.02 -11.09 1.73
CA ALA A 108 -7.58 -10.08 2.67
C ALA A 108 -6.62 -10.63 3.73
N VAL A 109 -6.92 -11.82 4.26
CA VAL A 109 -6.07 -12.52 5.24
C VAL A 109 -4.72 -12.92 4.62
N ASN A 110 -4.72 -13.45 3.41
CA ASN A 110 -3.46 -13.81 2.71
C ASN A 110 -2.58 -12.57 2.50
N ARG A 111 -3.18 -11.45 2.13
CA ARG A 111 -2.46 -10.18 1.99
C ARG A 111 -1.87 -9.70 3.33
N ALA A 112 -2.64 -9.81 4.42
CA ALA A 112 -2.14 -9.50 5.76
C ALA A 112 -0.96 -10.38 6.13
N LYS A 113 -1.04 -11.68 5.83
CA LYS A 113 0.03 -12.63 6.10
C LYS A 113 1.30 -12.32 5.31
N GLU A 114 1.21 -12.00 4.03
CA GLU A 114 2.37 -11.57 3.22
C GLU A 114 3.08 -10.37 3.85
N ILE A 115 2.33 -9.35 4.29
CA ILE A 115 2.90 -8.16 4.93
C ILE A 115 3.53 -8.51 6.28
N TYR A 116 2.89 -9.39 7.05
CA TYR A 116 3.39 -9.86 8.34
C TYR A 116 4.71 -10.62 8.21
N ASP A 117 4.77 -11.57 7.27
CA ASP A 117 5.95 -12.38 7.01
C ASP A 117 7.13 -11.52 6.53
N LEU A 118 6.89 -10.53 5.68
CA LEU A 118 7.90 -9.56 5.25
C LEU A 118 8.47 -8.73 6.42
N LYS A 119 7.61 -8.28 7.35
CA LYS A 119 8.05 -7.54 8.54
C LYS A 119 8.90 -8.40 9.47
N ASN A 120 8.55 -9.67 9.67
CA ASN A 120 9.27 -10.58 10.56
C ASN A 120 10.59 -11.08 9.97
N THR A 121 10.69 -11.25 8.65
CA THR A 121 11.93 -11.62 7.97
C THR A 121 12.99 -10.51 8.10
N SER A 122 12.56 -9.25 8.17
CA SER A 122 13.47 -8.12 8.41
C SER A 122 14.00 -8.05 9.85
N GLN A 123 13.34 -8.69 10.82
CA GLN A 123 13.77 -8.73 12.24
C GLN A 123 14.69 -9.90 12.56
N THR A 124 14.76 -10.94 11.72
CA THR A 124 15.58 -12.15 12.03
C THR A 124 17.04 -12.03 11.56
N THR A 125 17.41 -10.91 10.91
CA THR A 125 18.80 -10.69 10.43
C THR A 125 19.63 -9.79 11.33
N GLU A 126 19.11 -9.39 12.51
CA GLU A 126 19.82 -8.47 13.43
C GLU A 126 20.48 -9.15 14.64
N THR A 127 20.88 -10.40 14.55
CA THR A 127 21.71 -10.99 15.62
C THR A 127 22.94 -11.68 15.05
N GLN A 128 23.87 -10.94 14.54
CA GLN A 128 25.33 -11.15 14.55
C GLN A 128 25.99 -10.23 13.52
N ASN A 129 26.49 -9.13 13.97
CA ASN A 129 27.82 -8.53 13.76
C ASN A 129 27.74 -7.03 13.98
N ASN A 130 28.44 -6.62 15.04
CA ASN A 130 28.76 -5.25 15.33
C ASN A 130 29.67 -4.64 14.26
N GLU A 131 29.50 -3.33 14.13
CA GLU A 131 30.39 -2.32 13.57
C GLU A 131 30.33 -2.08 12.08
N ASP A 132 30.05 -0.82 11.80
CA ASP A 132 30.03 -0.14 10.50
C ASP A 132 28.83 -0.48 9.61
N ILE A 133 27.85 0.44 9.57
CA ILE A 133 27.48 1.15 8.34
C ILE A 133 26.28 2.06 8.60
N ILE A 134 26.54 3.30 8.42
CA ILE A 134 25.69 4.43 8.04
C ILE A 134 24.58 4.01 7.06
N SER A 135 23.34 4.38 7.43
CA SER A 135 22.21 4.66 6.51
C SER A 135 22.15 3.86 5.21
N SER A 136 21.47 2.73 5.20
CA SER A 136 20.89 2.20 3.96
C SER A 136 19.36 2.21 4.03
N ASN A 137 18.78 3.21 3.38
CA ASN A 137 17.40 3.18 2.93
C ASN A 137 17.18 1.89 2.12
N THR A 138 16.51 0.91 2.67
CA THR A 138 16.07 -0.27 1.91
C THR A 138 14.94 0.19 0.99
N THR A 139 15.32 0.65 -0.19
CA THR A 139 14.40 1.04 -1.25
C THR A 139 13.62 -0.19 -1.65
N SER A 140 12.34 -0.25 -1.35
CA SER A 140 11.45 -1.33 -1.79
C SER A 140 11.64 -1.53 -3.29
N GLN A 141 11.96 -2.75 -3.72
CA GLN A 141 12.20 -3.05 -5.15
C GLN A 141 10.90 -3.07 -5.98
N PHE A 142 9.75 -2.91 -5.37
CA PHE A 142 8.43 -2.97 -6.01
C PHE A 142 7.46 -1.98 -5.36
N ILE A 143 6.39 -1.65 -6.10
CA ILE A 143 5.24 -0.88 -5.61
C ILE A 143 3.95 -1.66 -5.84
N PHE A 144 2.95 -1.37 -5.02
CA PHE A 144 1.58 -1.81 -5.27
C PHE A 144 0.74 -0.63 -5.76
N VAL A 145 0.01 -0.86 -6.86
CA VAL A 145 -0.96 0.11 -7.40
C VAL A 145 -2.31 -0.56 -7.60
N LYS A 146 -3.40 0.18 -7.38
CA LYS A 146 -4.74 -0.30 -7.73
C LYS A 146 -5.01 -0.08 -9.20
N SER A 147 -5.41 -1.13 -9.92
CA SER A 147 -5.87 -1.08 -11.29
C SER A 147 -7.28 -1.66 -11.35
N GLU A 148 -8.25 -0.83 -11.74
CA GLU A 148 -9.69 -1.19 -11.84
C GLU A 148 -10.21 -1.98 -10.62
N TYR A 149 -10.12 -3.31 -10.64
CA TYR A 149 -10.60 -4.21 -9.58
C TYR A 149 -9.49 -4.91 -8.80
N ASP A 150 -8.22 -4.79 -9.25
CA ASP A 150 -7.09 -5.54 -8.72
C ASP A 150 -6.01 -4.62 -8.12
N THR A 151 -5.26 -5.15 -7.15
CA THR A 151 -4.00 -4.55 -6.71
C THR A 151 -2.86 -5.24 -7.42
N VAL A 152 -2.15 -4.51 -8.26
CA VAL A 152 -1.05 -5.01 -9.07
C VAL A 152 0.27 -4.69 -8.38
N LYS A 153 1.11 -5.71 -8.20
CA LYS A 153 2.50 -5.56 -7.77
C LYS A 153 3.36 -5.27 -8.99
N ILE A 154 4.11 -4.17 -8.97
CA ILE A 154 4.98 -3.76 -10.08
C ILE A 154 6.40 -3.65 -9.54
N GLN A 155 7.35 -4.36 -10.16
CA GLN A 155 8.76 -4.17 -9.87
C GLN A 155 9.21 -2.79 -10.35
N LEU A 156 9.98 -2.07 -9.53
CA LEU A 156 10.46 -0.74 -9.90
C LEU A 156 11.40 -0.74 -11.09
N SER A 157 12.16 -1.84 -11.25
CA SER A 157 13.03 -2.07 -12.42
C SER A 157 12.26 -2.12 -13.73
N ASP A 158 11.02 -2.60 -13.69
CA ASP A 158 10.22 -2.85 -14.88
C ASP A 158 9.47 -1.59 -15.34
N ILE A 159 9.29 -0.61 -14.44
CA ILE A 159 8.62 0.66 -14.78
C ILE A 159 9.52 1.49 -15.67
N THR A 160 9.05 1.80 -16.87
CA THR A 160 9.73 2.65 -17.85
C THR A 160 9.33 4.12 -17.72
N TYR A 161 8.04 4.41 -17.65
CA TYR A 161 7.51 5.75 -17.40
C TYR A 161 6.06 5.70 -16.90
N VAL A 162 5.61 6.82 -16.34
CA VAL A 162 4.22 7.05 -15.90
C VAL A 162 3.65 8.22 -16.67
N GLN A 163 2.46 8.06 -17.24
CA GLN A 163 1.73 9.08 -17.99
C GLN A 163 0.42 9.44 -17.29
N GLY A 164 0.15 10.74 -17.14
CA GLY A 164 -1.15 11.23 -16.68
C GLY A 164 -2.20 11.20 -17.78
N LEU A 165 -3.38 10.68 -17.45
CA LEU A 165 -4.54 10.63 -18.34
C LEU A 165 -5.79 11.09 -17.57
N LYS A 166 -6.11 12.41 -17.62
CA LYS A 166 -7.19 13.02 -16.82
C LYS A 166 -7.02 12.69 -15.33
N ASP A 167 -7.95 11.93 -14.76
CA ASP A 167 -7.98 11.55 -13.34
C ASP A 167 -7.19 10.25 -13.05
N TYR A 168 -6.58 9.64 -14.07
CA TYR A 168 -5.85 8.39 -13.98
C TYR A 168 -4.37 8.56 -14.33
N LEU A 169 -3.55 7.65 -13.80
CA LEU A 169 -2.19 7.45 -14.27
C LEU A 169 -2.10 6.13 -15.04
N LYS A 170 -1.34 6.15 -16.14
CA LYS A 170 -0.92 4.94 -16.86
C LYS A 170 0.54 4.66 -16.52
N ILE A 171 0.81 3.51 -15.93
CA ILE A 171 2.15 3.04 -15.62
C ILE A 171 2.57 2.07 -16.74
N TYR A 172 3.64 2.39 -17.42
CA TYR A 172 4.19 1.58 -18.50
C TYR A 172 5.38 0.77 -17.97
N THR A 173 5.38 -0.51 -18.28
CA THR A 173 6.42 -1.48 -17.91
C THR A 173 7.09 -2.07 -19.16
N ILE A 174 8.16 -2.84 -18.98
CA ILE A 174 8.98 -3.35 -20.09
C ILE A 174 8.18 -4.32 -20.98
N ASP A 175 7.41 -5.24 -20.38
CA ASP A 175 6.81 -6.37 -21.09
C ASP A 175 5.28 -6.45 -21.04
N GLU A 176 4.58 -5.52 -20.39
CA GLU A 176 3.16 -5.66 -20.12
C GLU A 176 2.32 -4.50 -20.68
N LYS A 177 0.99 -4.75 -20.78
CA LYS A 177 0.03 -3.70 -21.07
C LYS A 177 0.09 -2.63 -19.98
N PRO A 178 -0.07 -1.34 -20.34
CA PRO A 178 -0.02 -0.26 -19.36
C PRO A 178 -1.08 -0.45 -18.27
N ILE A 179 -0.65 -0.32 -17.01
CA ILE A 179 -1.49 -0.46 -15.85
C ILE A 179 -2.14 0.89 -15.56
N LEU A 180 -3.48 0.90 -15.55
CA LEU A 180 -4.27 2.10 -15.25
C LEU A 180 -4.55 2.17 -13.75
N THR A 181 -4.25 3.30 -13.12
CA THR A 181 -4.48 3.50 -11.68
C THR A 181 -5.07 4.87 -11.38
N LEU A 182 -5.96 4.92 -10.39
CA LEU A 182 -6.60 6.14 -9.89
C LEU A 182 -5.73 6.74 -8.80
N MET A 183 -4.61 7.35 -9.20
CA MET A 183 -3.63 7.98 -8.31
C MET A 183 -3.24 9.35 -8.85
N THR A 184 -2.81 10.24 -7.95
CA THR A 184 -2.21 11.51 -8.35
C THR A 184 -0.71 11.37 -8.62
N PHE A 185 -0.13 12.34 -9.34
CA PHE A 185 1.33 12.38 -9.53
C PHE A 185 2.10 12.51 -8.20
N LYS A 186 1.52 13.17 -7.20
CA LYS A 186 2.10 13.32 -5.87
C LYS A 186 2.18 11.95 -5.16
N ASP A 187 1.09 11.16 -5.24
CA ASP A 187 1.03 9.86 -4.58
C ASP A 187 2.01 8.86 -5.21
N ILE A 188 2.07 8.81 -6.55
CA ILE A 188 3.01 7.91 -7.21
C ILE A 188 4.47 8.33 -6.99
N GLN A 189 4.77 9.64 -6.96
CA GLN A 189 6.12 10.13 -6.67
C GLN A 189 6.60 9.75 -5.27
N SER A 190 5.72 9.69 -4.27
CA SER A 190 6.10 9.26 -2.91
C SER A 190 6.46 7.77 -2.83
N LYS A 191 6.03 6.97 -3.81
CA LYS A 191 6.30 5.52 -3.89
C LYS A 191 7.49 5.18 -4.80
N LEU A 192 7.87 6.09 -5.68
CA LEU A 192 8.97 5.90 -6.63
C LEU A 192 10.27 6.46 -6.04
N PRO A 193 11.37 5.68 -6.01
CA PRO A 193 12.66 6.17 -5.56
C PRO A 193 13.13 7.36 -6.39
N PRO A 194 13.42 8.50 -5.76
CA PRO A 194 13.85 9.70 -6.48
C PRO A 194 15.17 9.50 -7.24
N GLU A 195 15.99 8.51 -6.85
CA GLU A 195 17.26 8.19 -7.51
C GLU A 195 17.07 7.71 -8.96
N TYR A 196 15.95 7.06 -9.25
CA TYR A 196 15.67 6.46 -10.56
C TYR A 196 14.54 7.13 -11.30
N PHE A 197 13.62 7.79 -10.60
CA PHE A 197 12.44 8.40 -11.20
C PHE A 197 12.48 9.91 -11.10
N ILE A 198 12.19 10.58 -12.21
CA ILE A 198 12.15 12.02 -12.27
C ILE A 198 10.92 12.49 -13.06
N ARG A 199 10.29 13.55 -12.56
CA ARG A 199 9.20 14.21 -13.28
C ARG A 199 9.78 15.16 -14.32
N VAL A 200 9.44 14.94 -15.58
CA VAL A 200 9.97 15.69 -16.72
C VAL A 200 8.91 16.55 -17.42
N HIS A 201 7.64 16.34 -17.08
CA HIS A 201 6.54 17.10 -17.65
C HIS A 201 5.35 17.09 -16.68
N ARG A 202 4.40 18.03 -16.84
CA ARG A 202 3.15 18.02 -16.05
C ARG A 202 2.40 16.68 -16.11
N SER A 203 2.59 15.92 -17.18
CA SER A 203 1.93 14.64 -17.44
C SER A 203 2.87 13.44 -17.53
N TYR A 204 4.16 13.57 -17.19
CA TYR A 204 5.10 12.46 -17.29
C TYR A 204 6.12 12.41 -16.14
N ILE A 205 6.29 11.20 -15.59
CA ILE A 205 7.43 10.79 -14.78
C ILE A 205 8.15 9.69 -15.55
N ILE A 206 9.45 9.69 -15.59
CA ILE A 206 10.25 8.68 -16.30
C ILE A 206 11.20 7.95 -15.35
N ASN A 207 11.55 6.73 -15.70
CA ASN A 207 12.70 6.04 -15.14
C ASN A 207 13.95 6.44 -15.94
N ILE A 208 14.93 7.03 -15.27
CA ILE A 208 16.18 7.51 -15.90
C ILE A 208 16.93 6.35 -16.57
N ARG A 209 16.84 5.14 -16.02
CA ARG A 209 17.48 3.94 -16.54
C ARG A 209 16.87 3.43 -17.85
N SER A 210 15.63 3.84 -18.15
CA SER A 210 14.91 3.44 -19.36
C SER A 210 15.09 4.42 -20.52
N ILE A 211 15.91 5.46 -20.36
CA ILE A 211 16.15 6.44 -21.43
C ILE A 211 17.06 5.81 -22.49
N ASP A 212 16.59 5.74 -23.73
CA ASP A 212 17.41 5.33 -24.87
C ASP A 212 18.21 6.51 -25.41
N THR A 213 17.54 7.62 -25.70
CA THR A 213 18.17 8.84 -26.23
C THR A 213 17.43 10.11 -25.81
N ILE A 214 18.13 11.24 -25.90
CA ILE A 214 17.55 12.56 -25.70
C ILE A 214 17.74 13.37 -26.99
N GLN A 215 16.64 13.78 -27.59
CA GLN A 215 16.64 14.50 -28.89
C GLN A 215 15.87 15.81 -28.77
N ARG A 216 16.55 16.96 -28.91
CA ARG A 216 15.92 18.29 -29.02
C ARG A 216 14.84 18.54 -27.97
N SER A 217 15.13 18.35 -26.67
CA SER A 217 14.18 18.50 -25.54
C SER A 217 13.06 17.44 -25.49
N LYS A 218 13.26 16.27 -26.09
CA LYS A 218 12.41 15.09 -25.95
C LYS A 218 13.24 13.90 -25.47
N ILE A 219 12.67 13.12 -24.58
CA ILE A 219 13.25 11.86 -24.09
C ILE A 219 12.62 10.74 -24.91
N VAL A 220 13.43 9.83 -25.42
CA VAL A 220 13.00 8.64 -26.16
C VAL A 220 13.13 7.44 -25.25
N ILE A 221 12.03 6.68 -25.11
CA ILE A 221 11.96 5.41 -24.39
C ILE A 221 11.22 4.44 -25.32
N GLY A 222 11.92 3.46 -25.89
CA GLY A 222 11.38 2.63 -26.97
C GLY A 222 10.90 3.50 -28.14
N ASP A 223 9.65 3.30 -28.53
CA ASP A 223 9.02 4.08 -29.62
C ASP A 223 8.38 5.40 -29.15
N VAL A 224 8.43 5.70 -27.85
CA VAL A 224 7.72 6.84 -27.27
C VAL A 224 8.64 8.04 -27.11
N ARG A 225 8.15 9.23 -27.52
CA ARG A 225 8.86 10.50 -27.39
C ARG A 225 8.17 11.39 -26.35
N ILE A 226 8.77 11.48 -25.17
CA ILE A 226 8.25 12.22 -24.02
C ILE A 226 8.80 13.65 -24.02
N PRO A 227 7.95 14.70 -24.02
CA PRO A 227 8.41 16.08 -23.98
C PRO A 227 8.98 16.44 -22.60
N ILE A 228 10.01 17.28 -22.57
CA ILE A 228 10.50 17.91 -21.35
C ILE A 228 9.85 19.28 -21.23
N GLY A 229 9.06 19.50 -20.16
CA GLY A 229 8.45 20.81 -19.88
C GLY A 229 9.50 21.82 -19.40
N ASP A 230 9.35 23.08 -19.75
CA ASP A 230 10.33 24.12 -19.44
C ASP A 230 10.65 24.24 -17.94
N SER A 231 9.64 24.09 -17.09
CA SER A 231 9.80 24.11 -15.63
C SER A 231 10.56 22.91 -15.06
N TYR A 232 10.69 21.84 -15.80
CA TYR A 232 11.38 20.60 -15.38
C TYR A 232 12.78 20.43 -15.99
N LYS A 233 13.10 21.25 -16.99
CA LYS A 233 14.32 21.13 -17.80
C LYS A 233 15.58 21.29 -16.96
N VAL A 234 15.65 22.30 -16.11
CA VAL A 234 16.83 22.59 -15.27
C VAL A 234 17.14 21.43 -14.31
N GLU A 235 16.12 20.93 -13.64
CA GLU A 235 16.28 19.80 -12.71
C GLU A 235 16.70 18.53 -13.46
N PHE A 236 16.06 18.26 -14.60
CA PHE A 236 16.36 17.11 -15.43
C PHE A 236 17.80 17.13 -15.95
N THR A 237 18.27 18.25 -16.57
CA THR A 237 19.65 18.35 -17.10
C THR A 237 20.69 18.21 -16.00
N LYS A 238 20.46 18.83 -14.84
CA LYS A 238 21.33 18.65 -13.66
C LYS A 238 21.41 17.20 -13.21
N ARG A 239 20.29 16.47 -13.27
CA ARG A 239 20.20 15.09 -12.78
C ARG A 239 20.93 14.09 -13.68
N ILE A 240 20.90 14.29 -14.99
CA ILE A 240 21.55 13.41 -15.99
C ILE A 240 22.95 13.86 -16.38
N GLY A 241 23.41 14.99 -15.86
CA GLY A 241 24.79 15.48 -16.06
C GLY A 241 25.08 16.10 -17.42
N ILE A 242 24.08 16.74 -18.08
CA ILE A 242 24.20 17.42 -19.37
C ILE A 242 23.73 18.87 -19.30
#